data_a0809ca422ec2e43924df6dabb16db9b
#
_entry.id   a0809ca422ec2e43924df6dabb16db9b
#
_cell.length_a   1.000
_cell.length_b   1.000
_cell.length_c   1.000
_cell.angle_alpha   90.00
_cell.angle_beta   90.00
_cell.angle_gamma   90.00
#
_symmetry.space_group_name_H-M   'P 1'
#
loop_
_entity.id
_entity.type
_entity.pdbx_description
1 polymer ?
#
loop_
_entity_poly.entity_id
_entity_poly.type
_entity_poly.pdbx_seq_one_letter_code
_entity_poly.pdbx_strand_id
1 'polypeptide(L)'
;MKILLLLICFCIFSLKIHAYTLQKSTINLSYPWGMTWIDSTKLLITEKKTAQIILFDTLNNTSKIISHKIPVASWGQGGLLDIVSEGNNIWITCSIMKNKLLTTAVYKSTLNNNSLIDSELIFEATPYINNAKHFGSRIIIKDDFLYVSIGERGKGMISQDPSNTIGSIVRIHKDGRIPADNPF
;
A
#
# COMPACT_ATOMS: atom_id res chain seq x y z
N MET A 1 -22.45 -70.29 -19.23
CA MET A 1 -21.77 -69.08 -19.72
C MET A 1 -22.38 -67.87 -18.99
N LYS A 2 -21.68 -67.39 -17.93
CA LYS A 2 -22.16 -66.27 -17.09
C LYS A 2 -21.52 -65.00 -17.61
N ILE A 3 -22.33 -64.08 -18.10
CA ILE A 3 -21.88 -62.76 -18.56
C ILE A 3 -21.77 -61.87 -17.32
N LEU A 4 -20.56 -61.47 -17.00
CA LEU A 4 -20.25 -60.53 -15.91
C LEU A 4 -20.42 -59.10 -16.43
N LEU A 5 -21.50 -58.44 -16.02
CA LEU A 5 -21.74 -57.02 -16.34
C LEU A 5 -20.87 -56.13 -15.43
N LEU A 6 -19.84 -55.54 -16.01
CA LEU A 6 -18.98 -54.59 -15.29
C LEU A 6 -19.64 -53.20 -15.31
N LEU A 7 -20.23 -52.76 -14.21
CA LEU A 7 -20.75 -51.41 -14.03
C LEU A 7 -19.58 -50.49 -13.78
N ILE A 8 -19.14 -49.72 -14.77
CA ILE A 8 -18.18 -48.65 -14.62
C ILE A 8 -18.94 -47.42 -14.07
N CYS A 9 -18.77 -47.17 -12.78
CA CYS A 9 -19.28 -45.98 -12.13
C CYS A 9 -18.37 -44.82 -12.49
N PHE A 10 -18.76 -43.99 -13.49
CA PHE A 10 -18.07 -42.76 -13.81
C PHE A 10 -18.43 -41.70 -12.76
N CYS A 11 -17.57 -41.52 -11.75
CA CYS A 11 -17.64 -40.36 -10.86
C CYS A 11 -17.28 -39.13 -11.67
N ILE A 12 -18.27 -38.40 -12.15
CA ILE A 12 -18.10 -37.08 -12.76
C ILE A 12 -17.76 -36.13 -11.63
N PHE A 13 -16.47 -35.92 -11.38
CA PHE A 13 -16.02 -34.80 -10.58
C PHE A 13 -16.31 -33.50 -11.36
N SER A 14 -17.38 -32.80 -10.98
CA SER A 14 -17.63 -31.44 -11.44
C SER A 14 -16.50 -30.54 -10.93
N LEU A 15 -15.47 -30.35 -11.74
CA LEU A 15 -14.50 -29.29 -11.53
C LEU A 15 -15.24 -27.96 -11.66
N LYS A 16 -15.49 -27.30 -10.54
CA LYS A 16 -15.97 -25.90 -10.57
C LYS A 16 -14.85 -25.03 -11.11
N ILE A 17 -14.87 -24.77 -12.43
CA ILE A 17 -14.02 -23.77 -13.06
C ILE A 17 -14.57 -22.41 -12.60
N HIS A 18 -13.85 -21.75 -11.67
CA HIS A 18 -14.16 -20.37 -11.32
C HIS A 18 -13.62 -19.48 -12.44
N ALA A 19 -14.52 -19.10 -13.35
CA ALA A 19 -14.20 -18.09 -14.36
C ALA A 19 -14.14 -16.71 -13.69
N TYR A 20 -13.02 -16.00 -13.86
CA TYR A 20 -12.91 -14.60 -13.45
C TYR A 20 -13.61 -13.74 -14.50
N THR A 21 -14.47 -12.84 -14.03
CA THR A 21 -15.11 -11.86 -14.91
C THR A 21 -14.44 -10.51 -14.73
N LEU A 22 -13.95 -9.93 -15.83
CA LEU A 22 -13.43 -8.56 -15.84
C LEU A 22 -14.60 -7.59 -15.92
N GLN A 23 -14.76 -6.76 -14.89
CA GLN A 23 -15.74 -5.69 -14.88
C GLN A 23 -15.02 -4.34 -15.01
N LYS A 24 -15.37 -3.57 -16.05
CA LYS A 24 -14.84 -2.21 -16.24
C LYS A 24 -15.57 -1.24 -15.32
N SER A 25 -14.82 -0.54 -14.49
CA SER A 25 -15.32 0.59 -13.70
C SER A 25 -15.37 1.87 -14.54
N THR A 26 -16.25 2.80 -14.17
CA THR A 26 -16.36 4.14 -14.77
C THR A 26 -15.52 5.19 -14.05
N ILE A 27 -14.78 4.81 -12.99
CA ILE A 27 -13.92 5.72 -12.26
C ILE A 27 -12.77 6.21 -13.14
N ASN A 28 -12.53 7.53 -13.13
CA ASN A 28 -11.36 8.14 -13.75
C ASN A 28 -10.31 8.38 -12.68
N LEU A 29 -9.13 7.80 -12.85
CA LEU A 29 -8.00 7.94 -11.95
C LEU A 29 -6.84 8.62 -12.66
N SER A 30 -6.15 9.53 -11.96
CA SER A 30 -4.96 10.23 -12.43
C SER A 30 -3.74 9.74 -11.64
N TYR A 31 -2.92 8.89 -12.26
CA TYR A 31 -1.73 8.29 -11.64
C TYR A 31 -2.02 7.45 -10.39
N PRO A 32 -2.95 6.48 -10.41
CA PRO A 32 -3.20 5.59 -9.28
C PRO A 32 -1.94 4.82 -8.91
N TRP A 33 -1.70 4.62 -7.60
CA TRP A 33 -0.48 3.97 -7.13
C TRP A 33 -0.76 2.79 -6.19
N GLY A 34 -1.38 3.05 -5.05
CA GLY A 34 -1.73 2.06 -4.05
C GLY A 34 -3.23 1.94 -3.87
N MET A 35 -3.69 0.81 -3.38
CA MET A 35 -5.08 0.60 -3.02
C MET A 35 -5.23 -0.41 -1.88
N THR A 36 -6.27 -0.23 -1.07
CA THR A 36 -6.63 -1.13 0.01
C THR A 36 -8.14 -1.23 0.15
N TRP A 37 -8.64 -2.44 0.46
CA TRP A 37 -10.03 -2.63 0.83
C TRP A 37 -10.26 -2.16 2.27
N ILE A 38 -11.31 -1.37 2.51
CA ILE A 38 -11.75 -0.99 3.86
C ILE A 38 -12.97 -1.80 4.32
N ASP A 39 -13.71 -2.35 3.38
CA ASP A 39 -14.76 -3.34 3.57
C ASP A 39 -14.91 -4.19 2.30
N SER A 40 -15.93 -5.04 2.21
CA SER A 40 -16.14 -5.94 1.08
C SER A 40 -16.48 -5.23 -0.25
N THR A 41 -16.81 -3.95 -0.22
CA THR A 41 -17.30 -3.18 -1.38
C THR A 41 -16.56 -1.88 -1.63
N LYS A 42 -15.74 -1.41 -0.67
CA LYS A 42 -15.11 -0.10 -0.75
C LYS A 42 -13.59 -0.18 -0.73
N LEU A 43 -12.99 0.53 -1.67
CA LEU A 43 -11.55 0.68 -1.84
C LEU A 43 -11.11 2.11 -1.52
N LEU A 44 -10.00 2.26 -0.82
CA LEU A 44 -9.21 3.49 -0.86
C LEU A 44 -8.13 3.34 -1.94
N ILE A 45 -7.99 4.35 -2.77
CA ILE A 45 -7.02 4.40 -3.87
C ILE A 45 -6.22 5.69 -3.73
N THR A 46 -4.89 5.60 -3.75
CA THR A 46 -4.02 6.78 -3.74
C THR A 46 -3.72 7.24 -5.16
N GLU A 47 -3.73 8.55 -5.38
CA GLU A 47 -3.23 9.18 -6.59
C GLU A 47 -1.91 9.88 -6.33
N LYS A 48 -0.86 9.34 -6.93
CA LYS A 48 0.53 9.74 -6.63
C LYS A 48 0.82 11.22 -6.83
N LYS A 49 0.39 11.79 -7.96
CA LYS A 49 0.77 13.16 -8.33
C LYS A 49 -0.18 14.21 -7.78
N THR A 50 -1.45 13.92 -7.75
CA THR A 50 -2.48 14.81 -7.22
C THR A 50 -2.51 14.83 -5.70
N ALA A 51 -1.83 13.85 -5.08
CA ALA A 51 -1.86 13.59 -3.65
C ALA A 51 -3.31 13.41 -3.12
N GLN A 52 -4.19 12.86 -3.93
CA GLN A 52 -5.57 12.57 -3.54
C GLN A 52 -5.72 11.14 -3.07
N ILE A 53 -6.66 10.92 -2.17
CA ILE A 53 -7.16 9.61 -1.79
C ILE A 53 -8.61 9.53 -2.27
N ILE A 54 -8.89 8.52 -3.07
CA ILE A 54 -10.21 8.27 -3.63
C ILE A 54 -10.84 7.09 -2.88
N LEU A 55 -12.01 7.29 -2.30
CA LEU A 55 -12.88 6.21 -1.86
C LEU A 55 -13.75 5.80 -3.03
N PHE A 56 -13.62 4.56 -3.45
CA PHE A 56 -14.41 3.98 -4.52
C PHE A 56 -15.34 2.90 -3.96
N ASP A 57 -16.65 3.09 -4.15
CA ASP A 57 -17.69 2.11 -3.85
C ASP A 57 -17.93 1.26 -5.11
N THR A 58 -17.49 0.01 -5.07
CA THR A 58 -17.57 -0.91 -6.21
C THR A 58 -18.99 -1.41 -6.46
N LEU A 59 -19.84 -1.43 -5.43
CA LEU A 59 -21.24 -1.86 -5.54
C LEU A 59 -22.07 -0.81 -6.29
N ASN A 60 -21.93 0.45 -5.90
CA ASN A 60 -22.68 1.57 -6.46
C ASN A 60 -21.96 2.24 -7.64
N ASN A 61 -20.71 1.84 -7.92
CA ASN A 61 -19.84 2.41 -8.93
C ASN A 61 -19.69 3.94 -8.79
N THR A 62 -19.53 4.40 -7.54
CA THR A 62 -19.37 5.82 -7.20
C THR A 62 -18.04 6.07 -6.51
N SER A 63 -17.51 7.29 -6.66
CA SER A 63 -16.28 7.67 -6.01
C SER A 63 -16.37 9.05 -5.35
N LYS A 64 -15.56 9.26 -4.31
CA LYS A 64 -15.41 10.54 -3.63
C LYS A 64 -13.99 10.73 -3.13
N ILE A 65 -13.58 11.99 -3.00
CA ILE A 65 -12.28 12.35 -2.45
C ILE A 65 -12.35 12.28 -0.92
N ILE A 66 -11.35 11.65 -0.31
CA ILE A 66 -11.10 11.66 1.13
C ILE A 66 -10.11 12.78 1.44
N SER A 67 -10.53 13.72 2.28
CA SER A 67 -9.66 14.81 2.69
C SER A 67 -8.57 14.35 3.67
N HIS A 68 -7.38 14.93 3.58
CA HIS A 68 -6.28 14.69 4.50
C HIS A 68 -5.33 15.89 4.58
N LYS A 69 -4.45 15.91 5.61
CA LYS A 69 -3.44 16.95 5.84
C LYS A 69 -2.00 16.43 5.75
N ILE A 70 -1.78 15.28 5.15
CA ILE A 70 -0.43 14.68 4.99
C ILE A 70 0.37 15.58 4.03
N PRO A 71 1.58 16.03 4.41
CA PRO A 71 2.41 16.93 3.60
C PRO A 71 3.16 16.18 2.50
N VAL A 72 2.48 15.87 1.40
CA VAL A 72 3.04 15.09 0.29
C VAL A 72 3.88 15.96 -0.63
N ALA A 73 5.09 15.51 -0.95
CA ALA A 73 5.97 16.12 -1.95
C ALA A 73 5.87 15.38 -3.29
N SER A 74 4.97 15.80 -4.17
CA SER A 74 4.73 15.17 -5.47
C SER A 74 5.77 15.62 -6.52
N TRP A 75 7.03 15.16 -6.35
CA TRP A 75 8.10 15.51 -7.28
C TRP A 75 8.77 14.25 -7.86
N GLY A 76 8.96 14.22 -9.16
CA GLY A 76 9.57 13.12 -9.91
C GLY A 76 8.78 11.81 -9.76
N GLN A 77 9.39 10.78 -9.18
CA GLN A 77 8.74 9.51 -8.85
C GLN A 77 8.02 9.53 -7.50
N GLY A 78 8.21 10.59 -6.70
CA GLY A 78 7.55 10.77 -5.41
C GLY A 78 6.08 11.19 -5.54
N GLY A 79 5.42 11.27 -4.39
CA GLY A 79 4.01 11.63 -4.26
C GLY A 79 3.33 10.88 -3.13
N LEU A 80 2.02 10.78 -3.19
CA LEU A 80 1.22 9.90 -2.33
C LEU A 80 1.32 8.48 -2.91
N LEU A 81 1.88 7.56 -2.13
CA LEU A 81 2.31 6.28 -2.66
C LEU A 81 1.39 5.15 -2.21
N ASP A 82 1.82 4.26 -1.33
CA ASP A 82 1.01 3.10 -0.97
C ASP A 82 0.09 3.36 0.22
N ILE A 83 -0.91 2.51 0.39
CA ILE A 83 -1.93 2.63 1.44
C ILE A 83 -2.37 1.24 1.88
N VAL A 84 -2.46 1.02 3.19
CA VAL A 84 -3.03 -0.18 3.79
C VAL A 84 -3.97 0.19 4.93
N SER A 85 -4.93 -0.67 5.22
CA SER A 85 -5.95 -0.45 6.25
C SER A 85 -6.14 -1.67 7.16
N GLU A 86 -6.49 -1.39 8.40
CA GLU A 86 -6.99 -2.37 9.36
C GLU A 86 -8.10 -1.71 10.19
N GLY A 87 -9.35 -2.07 9.89
CA GLY A 87 -10.51 -1.32 10.37
C GLY A 87 -10.45 0.14 9.91
N ASN A 88 -10.57 1.07 10.85
CA ASN A 88 -10.48 2.51 10.57
C ASN A 88 -9.03 3.04 10.59
N ASN A 89 -8.06 2.23 11.00
CA ASN A 89 -6.65 2.65 10.97
C ASN A 89 -6.12 2.55 9.55
N ILE A 90 -5.50 3.62 9.09
CA ILE A 90 -4.94 3.75 7.75
C ILE A 90 -3.46 4.10 7.89
N TRP A 91 -2.61 3.33 7.21
CA TRP A 91 -1.18 3.65 7.06
C TRP A 91 -0.90 4.00 5.62
N ILE A 92 -0.18 5.09 5.42
CA ILE A 92 0.09 5.66 4.10
C ILE A 92 1.58 5.92 4.00
N THR A 93 2.16 5.50 2.88
CA THR A 93 3.49 5.91 2.51
C THR A 93 3.43 7.06 1.52
N CYS A 94 4.32 8.01 1.66
CA CYS A 94 4.47 9.12 0.72
C CYS A 94 5.92 9.62 0.69
N SER A 95 6.24 10.41 -0.30
CA SER A 95 7.45 11.22 -0.24
C SER A 95 7.17 12.55 0.45
N ILE A 96 8.09 12.94 1.31
CA ILE A 96 8.10 14.23 2.00
C ILE A 96 9.40 14.99 1.69
N MET A 97 9.35 16.31 1.86
CA MET A 97 10.49 17.18 1.57
C MET A 97 10.87 18.01 2.80
N LYS A 98 12.18 18.09 3.08
CA LYS A 98 12.77 18.95 4.11
C LYS A 98 14.05 19.56 3.56
N ASN A 99 14.15 20.88 3.57
CA ASN A 99 15.32 21.62 3.05
C ASN A 99 15.71 21.22 1.61
N LYS A 100 14.74 21.03 0.71
CA LYS A 100 14.92 20.57 -0.68
C LYS A 100 15.45 19.13 -0.81
N LEU A 101 15.57 18.39 0.26
CA LEU A 101 15.88 16.97 0.26
C LEU A 101 14.60 16.16 0.45
N LEU A 102 14.55 14.98 -0.13
CA LEU A 102 13.37 14.12 -0.15
C LEU A 102 13.64 12.79 0.56
N THR A 103 12.60 12.25 1.18
CA THR A 103 12.62 10.89 1.69
C THR A 103 11.27 10.21 1.59
N THR A 104 11.21 8.91 1.86
CA THR A 104 9.98 8.15 2.06
C THR A 104 9.57 8.22 3.52
N ALA A 105 8.29 8.49 3.76
CA ALA A 105 7.70 8.57 5.09
C ALA A 105 6.47 7.68 5.20
N VAL A 106 6.11 7.30 6.42
CA VAL A 106 4.90 6.58 6.79
C VAL A 106 4.06 7.44 7.72
N TYR A 107 2.82 7.66 7.35
CA TYR A 107 1.81 8.30 8.19
C TYR A 107 0.79 7.27 8.65
N LYS A 108 0.40 7.38 9.92
CA LYS A 108 -0.77 6.72 10.48
C LYS A 108 -1.90 7.73 10.58
N SER A 109 -3.11 7.32 10.24
CA SER A 109 -4.32 8.17 10.32
C SER A 109 -5.52 7.33 10.70
N THR A 110 -6.60 7.96 11.09
CA THR A 110 -7.90 7.33 11.30
C THR A 110 -8.87 7.77 10.23
N LEU A 111 -9.51 6.82 9.55
CA LEU A 111 -10.58 7.12 8.62
C LEU A 111 -11.86 7.42 9.39
N ASN A 112 -12.36 8.64 9.24
CA ASN A 112 -13.63 9.09 9.82
C ASN A 112 -14.49 9.72 8.73
N ASN A 113 -15.57 9.03 8.35
CA ASN A 113 -16.45 9.42 7.23
C ASN A 113 -15.67 9.65 5.93
N ASN A 114 -15.46 10.90 5.53
CA ASN A 114 -14.81 11.31 4.28
C ASN A 114 -13.46 12.01 4.53
N SER A 115 -12.85 11.77 5.67
CA SER A 115 -11.61 12.43 6.07
C SER A 115 -10.66 11.46 6.76
N LEU A 116 -9.36 11.63 6.52
CA LEU A 116 -8.36 11.11 7.42
C LEU A 116 -8.08 12.15 8.50
N ILE A 117 -8.31 11.76 9.73
CA ILE A 117 -8.04 12.56 10.93
C ILE A 117 -6.85 11.99 11.69
N ASP A 118 -6.31 12.75 12.64
CA ASP A 118 -5.22 12.34 13.53
C ASP A 118 -4.00 11.80 12.75
N SER A 119 -3.67 12.46 11.62
CA SER A 119 -2.55 12.06 10.78
C SER A 119 -1.22 12.33 11.49
N GLU A 120 -0.52 11.27 11.85
CA GLU A 120 0.75 11.29 12.56
C GLU A 120 1.87 10.72 11.69
N LEU A 121 3.02 11.39 11.66
CA LEU A 121 4.25 10.86 11.07
C LEU A 121 4.85 9.82 12.02
N ILE A 122 4.80 8.55 11.66
CA ILE A 122 5.31 7.45 12.50
C ILE A 122 6.67 6.92 12.06
N PHE A 123 7.10 7.22 10.84
CA PHE A 123 8.42 6.84 10.33
C PHE A 123 8.85 7.75 9.17
N GLU A 124 10.12 8.09 9.13
CA GLU A 124 10.78 8.70 7.98
C GLU A 124 12.12 8.01 7.70
N ALA A 125 12.37 7.68 6.44
CA ALA A 125 13.62 7.05 6.05
C ALA A 125 14.78 8.06 6.07
N THR A 126 15.95 7.63 6.50
CA THR A 126 17.15 8.46 6.62
C THR A 126 18.32 7.83 5.87
N PRO A 127 19.22 8.67 5.30
CA PRO A 127 19.17 10.12 5.19
C PRO A 127 18.18 10.64 4.15
N TYR A 128 17.81 11.91 4.24
CA TYR A 128 17.14 12.62 3.16
C TYR A 128 18.11 12.86 2.01
N ILE A 129 17.65 12.71 0.76
CA ILE A 129 18.50 12.77 -0.43
C ILE A 129 17.94 13.75 -1.47
N ASN A 130 18.81 14.55 -2.08
CA ASN A 130 18.45 15.41 -3.20
C ASN A 130 18.33 14.56 -4.49
N ASN A 131 17.33 13.71 -4.53
CA ASN A 131 16.98 12.90 -5.69
C ASN A 131 15.50 12.53 -5.61
N ALA A 132 14.78 12.65 -6.72
CA ALA A 132 13.35 12.39 -6.82
C ALA A 132 13.03 11.02 -7.46
N LYS A 133 13.94 10.03 -7.32
CA LYS A 133 13.78 8.67 -7.87
C LYS A 133 13.82 7.62 -6.77
N HIS A 134 13.32 6.44 -7.09
CA HIS A 134 13.44 5.19 -6.35
C HIS A 134 13.03 5.35 -4.87
N PHE A 135 11.77 5.71 -4.62
CA PHE A 135 11.24 5.85 -3.26
C PHE A 135 10.91 4.51 -2.59
N GLY A 136 10.69 3.43 -3.37
CA GLY A 136 10.15 2.18 -2.86
C GLY A 136 8.70 2.34 -2.45
N SER A 137 8.44 2.32 -1.16
CA SER A 137 7.19 2.69 -0.50
C SER A 137 6.10 1.61 -0.40
N ARG A 138 6.27 0.41 -0.91
CA ARG A 138 5.29 -0.64 -0.63
C ARG A 138 5.22 -0.92 0.85
N ILE A 139 4.00 -0.98 1.38
CA ILE A 139 3.72 -1.22 2.79
C ILE A 139 2.78 -2.41 2.94
N ILE A 140 3.06 -3.28 3.91
CA ILE A 140 2.16 -4.37 4.31
C ILE A 140 2.02 -4.39 5.82
N ILE A 141 0.84 -4.84 6.27
CA ILE A 141 0.57 -5.17 7.66
C ILE A 141 0.78 -6.67 7.84
N LYS A 142 1.58 -7.05 8.83
CA LYS A 142 1.67 -8.44 9.28
C LYS A 142 1.76 -8.48 10.79
N ASP A 143 0.81 -9.11 11.43
CA ASP A 143 0.65 -9.15 12.89
C ASP A 143 0.64 -7.72 13.47
N ASP A 144 1.50 -7.41 14.42
CA ASP A 144 1.63 -6.08 15.04
C ASP A 144 2.60 -5.14 14.31
N PHE A 145 3.08 -5.53 13.13
CA PHE A 145 4.12 -4.82 12.42
C PHE A 145 3.68 -4.30 11.06
N LEU A 146 4.38 -3.24 10.65
CA LEU A 146 4.43 -2.75 9.27
C LEU A 146 5.78 -3.11 8.67
N TYR A 147 5.76 -3.61 7.45
CA TYR A 147 6.95 -3.79 6.62
C TYR A 147 6.88 -2.82 5.46
N VAL A 148 7.91 -2.00 5.31
CA VAL A 148 7.93 -0.93 4.31
C VAL A 148 9.20 -1.03 3.49
N SER A 149 9.05 -1.09 2.17
CA SER A 149 10.19 -1.04 1.26
C SER A 149 10.66 0.40 1.05
N ILE A 150 11.94 0.64 1.21
CA ILE A 150 12.58 1.93 0.99
C ILE A 150 13.54 1.80 -0.19
N GLY A 151 13.39 2.64 -1.19
CA GLY A 151 14.28 2.63 -2.35
C GLY A 151 15.63 3.31 -2.07
N GLU A 152 16.65 2.96 -2.85
CA GLU A 152 18.03 3.44 -2.69
C GLU A 152 18.25 4.88 -3.21
N ARG A 153 17.21 5.53 -3.68
CA ARG A 153 17.16 6.94 -4.08
C ARG A 153 18.19 7.30 -5.16
N GLY A 154 18.55 6.36 -6.05
CA GLY A 154 19.58 6.53 -7.08
C GLY A 154 21.00 6.53 -6.52
N LYS A 155 21.22 5.99 -5.32
CA LYS A 155 22.51 5.90 -4.61
C LYS A 155 22.86 4.44 -4.29
N GLY A 156 22.83 3.55 -5.30
CA GLY A 156 22.85 2.10 -5.14
C GLY A 156 23.69 1.53 -4.02
N MET A 157 24.91 2.03 -3.81
CA MET A 157 25.81 1.55 -2.74
C MET A 157 25.35 1.89 -1.32
N ILE A 158 24.47 2.86 -1.15
CA ILE A 158 23.95 3.22 0.20
C ILE A 158 23.13 2.07 0.80
N SER A 159 22.54 1.22 -0.03
CA SER A 159 21.78 0.04 0.41
C SER A 159 22.64 -1.05 1.07
N GLN A 160 23.97 -0.94 1.00
CA GLN A 160 24.90 -1.85 1.66
C GLN A 160 25.36 -1.33 3.03
N ASP A 161 24.93 -0.13 3.42
CA ASP A 161 25.29 0.48 4.71
C ASP A 161 24.13 0.29 5.71
N PRO A 162 24.28 -0.59 6.73
CA PRO A 162 23.24 -0.88 7.70
C PRO A 162 22.98 0.27 8.69
N SER A 163 23.78 1.34 8.67
CA SER A 163 23.57 2.50 9.54
C SER A 163 22.44 3.43 9.07
N ASN A 164 21.82 3.14 7.94
CA ASN A 164 20.72 3.93 7.37
C ASN A 164 19.56 3.04 6.91
N THR A 165 18.42 3.65 6.54
CA THR A 165 17.22 2.93 6.12
C THR A 165 16.98 2.95 4.61
N ILE A 166 17.87 3.59 3.83
CA ILE A 166 17.74 3.72 2.38
C ILE A 166 18.13 2.42 1.68
N GLY A 167 17.27 1.97 0.75
CA GLY A 167 17.52 0.74 -0.02
C GLY A 167 17.25 -0.54 0.76
N SER A 168 16.39 -0.49 1.78
CA SER A 168 16.07 -1.61 2.67
C SER A 168 14.57 -1.89 2.76
N ILE A 169 14.22 -2.95 3.47
CA ILE A 169 12.87 -3.18 3.99
C ILE A 169 12.94 -2.94 5.49
N VAL A 170 12.20 -1.95 5.96
CA VAL A 170 12.12 -1.65 7.39
C VAL A 170 10.93 -2.35 8.02
N ARG A 171 11.09 -2.86 9.25
CA ARG A 171 10.03 -3.37 10.11
C ARG A 171 9.85 -2.44 11.29
N ILE A 172 8.65 -1.94 11.48
CA ILE A 172 8.26 -1.08 12.61
C ILE A 172 6.96 -1.57 13.22
N HIS A 173 6.69 -1.22 14.47
CA HIS A 173 5.35 -1.40 15.04
C HIS A 173 4.33 -0.50 14.32
N LYS A 174 3.04 -0.82 14.42
CA LYS A 174 1.92 -0.03 13.86
C LYS A 174 1.84 1.40 14.42
N ASP A 175 2.55 1.71 15.48
CA ASP A 175 2.69 3.04 16.08
C ASP A 175 4.05 3.72 15.79
N GLY A 176 4.90 3.09 14.96
CA GLY A 176 6.19 3.62 14.56
C GLY A 176 7.38 3.25 15.48
N ARG A 177 7.14 2.63 16.63
CA ARG A 177 8.25 2.17 17.50
C ARG A 177 9.10 1.13 16.76
N ILE A 178 10.39 1.17 16.99
CA ILE A 178 11.33 0.19 16.40
C ILE A 178 11.31 -1.08 17.26
N PRO A 179 11.07 -2.27 16.67
CA PRO A 179 11.17 -3.54 17.36
C PRO A 179 12.58 -3.79 17.87
N ALA A 180 12.69 -4.22 19.15
CA ALA A 180 14.00 -4.48 19.78
C ALA A 180 14.75 -5.66 19.17
N ASP A 181 14.05 -6.54 18.46
CA ASP A 181 14.58 -7.73 17.78
C ASP A 181 14.82 -7.52 16.28
N ASN A 182 14.86 -6.27 15.81
CA ASN A 182 15.31 -5.99 14.44
C ASN A 182 16.79 -6.39 14.31
N PRO A 183 17.23 -6.93 13.15
CA PRO A 183 18.58 -7.45 12.97
C PRO A 183 19.66 -6.35 12.88
N PHE A 184 19.28 -5.07 12.66
CA PHE A 184 20.16 -3.92 12.50
C PHE A 184 19.61 -2.70 13.25
#